data_e44a45b223c8d3cfb8781a3fd04c4228
#
_entry.id   e44a45b223c8d3cfb8781a3fd04c4228
#
_cell.length_a   1.000
_cell.length_b   1.000
_cell.length_c   1.000
_cell.angle_alpha   90.00
_cell.angle_beta   90.00
_cell.angle_gamma   90.00
#
_symmetry.space_group_name_H-M   'P 1'
#
loop_
_entity.id
_entity.type
_entity.pdbx_description
1 polymer ?
#
loop_
_entity_poly.entity_id
_entity_poly.type
_entity_poly.pdbx_seq_one_letter_code
_entity_poly.pdbx_strand_id
1 'polypeptide(L)'
;MALSPVEMAQKISEGRLDLEMSYLSIFVIIMLAAFYTTISSTTLVKFAKCDAAQKNGMYKNLEKLLTHTMTIGITIPVAFLLGKMFNSDALLWSLFYGIMGLVGSSVALDISRKCDASESESSPDKVMAGIGVAVYGLLLLVSAFLLRKGRKAAGVT
;
A
#
# COMPACT_ATOMS: atom_id res chain seq x y z
N MET A 1 9.62 -17.66 -15.63
CA MET A 1 8.73 -17.69 -16.80
C MET A 1 7.33 -17.40 -16.31
N ALA A 2 6.65 -16.40 -16.86
CA ALA A 2 5.27 -16.12 -16.50
C ALA A 2 4.36 -17.19 -17.13
N LEU A 3 3.55 -17.85 -16.30
CA LEU A 3 2.56 -18.83 -16.76
C LEU A 3 1.48 -18.13 -17.59
N SER A 4 0.99 -18.80 -18.65
CA SER A 4 -0.14 -18.28 -19.41
C SER A 4 -1.43 -18.30 -18.55
N PRO A 5 -2.42 -17.44 -18.81
CA PRO A 5 -3.68 -17.45 -18.06
C PRO A 5 -4.40 -18.81 -18.07
N VAL A 6 -4.23 -19.58 -19.13
CA VAL A 6 -4.83 -20.91 -19.28
C VAL A 6 -4.13 -21.94 -18.38
N GLU A 7 -2.78 -21.92 -18.34
CA GLU A 7 -1.99 -22.80 -17.46
C GLU A 7 -2.23 -22.45 -15.98
N MET A 8 -2.46 -21.16 -15.68
CA MET A 8 -2.81 -20.71 -14.33
C MET A 8 -4.18 -21.27 -13.91
N ALA A 9 -5.19 -21.16 -14.77
CA ALA A 9 -6.52 -21.73 -14.53
C ALA A 9 -6.47 -23.25 -14.33
N GLN A 10 -5.65 -23.95 -15.10
CA GLN A 10 -5.48 -25.41 -14.99
C GLN A 10 -4.80 -25.80 -13.68
N LYS A 11 -3.73 -25.12 -13.27
CA LYS A 11 -3.07 -25.35 -11.97
C LYS A 11 -3.98 -25.07 -10.77
N ILE A 12 -4.86 -24.06 -10.88
CA ILE A 12 -5.89 -23.77 -9.88
C ILE A 12 -6.88 -24.92 -9.77
N SER A 13 -7.34 -25.46 -10.89
CA SER A 13 -8.29 -26.58 -10.91
C SER A 13 -7.69 -27.89 -10.38
N GLU A 14 -6.38 -28.07 -10.53
CA GLU A 14 -5.63 -29.24 -10.04
C GLU A 14 -5.20 -29.14 -8.57
N GLY A 15 -5.46 -28.01 -7.90
CA GLY A 15 -5.06 -27.77 -6.50
C GLY A 15 -3.53 -27.69 -6.30
N ARG A 16 -2.74 -27.54 -7.37
CA ARG A 16 -1.28 -27.52 -7.40
C ARG A 16 -0.70 -26.11 -7.50
N LEU A 17 -1.26 -25.14 -6.77
CA LEU A 17 -0.64 -23.83 -6.66
C LEU A 17 0.50 -23.91 -5.64
N ASP A 18 1.71 -24.15 -6.13
CA ASP A 18 2.91 -23.87 -5.35
C ASP A 18 3.06 -22.35 -5.26
N LEU A 19 2.94 -21.82 -4.05
CA LEU A 19 3.26 -20.44 -3.73
C LEU A 19 4.78 -20.25 -3.88
N GLU A 20 5.24 -19.78 -5.03
CA GLU A 20 6.66 -19.42 -5.24
C GLU A 20 7.09 -18.14 -4.49
N MET A 21 6.22 -17.60 -3.62
CA MET A 21 6.59 -16.46 -2.78
C MET A 21 7.36 -16.92 -1.55
N SER A 22 8.53 -16.33 -1.33
CA SER A 22 9.29 -16.59 -0.11
C SER A 22 8.51 -16.09 1.11
N TYR A 23 8.64 -16.78 2.24
CA TYR A 23 8.04 -16.35 3.52
C TYR A 23 8.42 -14.92 3.91
N LEU A 24 9.63 -14.48 3.54
CA LEU A 24 10.10 -13.11 3.74
C LEU A 24 9.25 -12.09 2.97
N SER A 25 8.92 -12.40 1.71
CA SER A 25 8.07 -11.51 0.88
C SER A 25 6.67 -11.39 1.46
N ILE A 26 6.08 -12.49 1.93
CA ILE A 26 4.77 -12.48 2.59
C ILE A 26 4.82 -11.65 3.88
N PHE A 27 5.84 -11.84 4.70
CA PHE A 27 6.04 -11.06 5.92
C PHE A 27 6.15 -9.56 5.64
N VAL A 28 6.95 -9.17 4.64
CA VAL A 28 7.10 -7.76 4.24
C VAL A 28 5.76 -7.16 3.77
N ILE A 29 4.98 -7.89 2.98
CA ILE A 29 3.66 -7.44 2.52
C ILE A 29 2.71 -7.23 3.71
N ILE A 30 2.69 -8.16 4.67
CA ILE A 30 1.87 -8.04 5.88
C ILE A 30 2.28 -6.81 6.70
N MET A 31 3.58 -6.58 6.87
CA MET A 31 4.09 -5.41 7.61
C MET A 31 3.73 -4.10 6.91
N LEU A 32 3.86 -4.02 5.58
CA LEU A 32 3.47 -2.85 4.80
C LEU A 32 1.96 -2.59 4.88
N ALA A 33 1.15 -3.65 4.83
CA ALA A 33 -0.30 -3.55 4.97
C ALA A 33 -0.71 -3.07 6.37
N ALA A 34 -0.10 -3.61 7.42
CA ALA A 34 -0.35 -3.20 8.80
C ALA A 34 0.03 -1.73 9.02
N PHE A 35 1.18 -1.31 8.53
CA PHE A 35 1.64 0.07 8.63
C PHE A 35 0.72 1.03 7.87
N TYR A 36 0.32 0.68 6.64
CA TYR A 36 -0.65 1.44 5.86
C TYR A 36 -2.00 1.57 6.57
N THR A 37 -2.51 0.47 7.12
CA THR A 37 -3.78 0.44 7.85
C THR A 37 -3.73 1.36 9.08
N THR A 38 -2.61 1.36 9.81
CA THR A 38 -2.43 2.21 10.98
C THR A 38 -2.44 3.69 10.60
N ILE A 39 -1.67 4.09 9.58
CA ILE A 39 -1.65 5.47 9.08
C ILE A 39 -3.03 5.91 8.61
N SER A 40 -3.71 5.07 7.82
CA SER A 40 -5.04 5.38 7.28
C SER A 40 -6.09 5.52 8.37
N SER A 41 -6.09 4.62 9.36
CA SER A 41 -7.03 4.67 10.51
C SER A 41 -6.85 5.92 11.35
N THR A 42 -5.61 6.27 11.71
CA THR A 42 -5.32 7.49 12.48
C THR A 42 -5.71 8.74 11.70
N THR A 43 -5.48 8.75 10.39
CA THR A 43 -5.87 9.86 9.49
C THR A 43 -7.38 10.03 9.43
N LEU A 44 -8.14 8.94 9.30
CA LEU A 44 -9.61 8.98 9.28
C LEU A 44 -10.18 9.46 10.60
N VAL A 45 -9.61 9.05 11.73
CA VAL A 45 -10.03 9.54 13.06
C VAL A 45 -9.77 11.05 13.20
N LYS A 46 -8.59 11.53 12.75
CA LYS A 46 -8.29 12.97 12.76
C LYS A 46 -9.20 13.75 11.82
N PHE A 47 -9.44 13.23 10.61
CA PHE A 47 -10.36 13.86 9.67
C PHE A 47 -11.76 14.04 10.27
N ALA A 48 -12.29 13.02 10.95
CA ALA A 48 -13.59 13.07 11.60
C ALA A 48 -13.69 14.10 12.72
N LYS A 49 -12.56 14.45 13.35
CA LYS A 49 -12.50 15.42 14.48
C LYS A 49 -12.11 16.83 14.04
N CYS A 50 -11.77 17.06 12.79
CA CYS A 50 -11.20 18.31 12.31
C CYS A 50 -12.15 19.02 11.34
N ASP A 51 -12.84 20.08 11.80
CA ASP A 51 -13.78 20.87 11.00
C ASP A 51 -13.12 21.51 9.77
N ALA A 52 -11.86 21.93 9.90
CA ALA A 52 -11.11 22.53 8.80
C ALA A 52 -10.87 21.53 7.65
N ALA A 53 -10.64 20.26 7.99
CA ALA A 53 -10.48 19.21 7.00
C ALA A 53 -11.83 18.82 6.37
N GLN A 54 -12.91 18.76 7.16
CA GLN A 54 -14.24 18.38 6.68
C GLN A 54 -14.84 19.39 5.70
N LYS A 55 -14.50 20.67 5.83
CA LYS A 55 -14.97 21.73 4.92
C LYS A 55 -14.31 21.66 3.54
N ASN A 56 -13.23 20.93 3.39
CA ASN A 56 -12.52 20.80 2.12
C ASN A 56 -13.07 19.63 1.30
N GLY A 57 -13.70 19.91 0.15
CA GLY A 57 -14.27 18.89 -0.73
C GLY A 57 -13.26 17.87 -1.27
N MET A 58 -12.01 18.29 -1.42
CA MET A 58 -10.91 17.39 -1.83
C MET A 58 -10.65 16.31 -0.77
N TYR A 59 -10.68 16.68 0.53
CA TYR A 59 -10.44 15.71 1.61
C TYR A 59 -11.56 14.69 1.76
N LYS A 60 -12.82 15.03 1.44
CA LYS A 60 -13.93 14.05 1.41
C LYS A 60 -13.70 12.95 0.37
N ASN A 61 -13.14 13.30 -0.78
CA ASN A 61 -12.79 12.31 -1.80
C ASN A 61 -11.58 11.45 -1.36
N LEU A 62 -10.61 12.06 -0.69
CA LEU A 62 -9.45 11.36 -0.14
C LEU A 62 -9.83 10.44 1.02
N GLU A 63 -10.80 10.81 1.86
CA GLU A 63 -11.38 9.96 2.90
C GLU A 63 -11.96 8.67 2.30
N LYS A 64 -12.78 8.80 1.26
CA LYS A 64 -13.35 7.65 0.55
C LYS A 64 -12.23 6.78 -0.05
N LEU A 65 -11.24 7.42 -0.68
CA LEU A 65 -10.09 6.70 -1.23
C LEU A 65 -9.36 5.92 -0.13
N LEU A 66 -9.04 6.55 1.02
CA LEU A 66 -8.37 5.91 2.14
C LEU A 66 -9.16 4.73 2.69
N THR A 67 -10.48 4.87 2.83
CA THR A 67 -11.35 3.79 3.32
C THR A 67 -11.34 2.59 2.38
N HIS A 68 -11.51 2.81 1.07
CA HIS A 68 -11.50 1.73 0.08
C HIS A 68 -10.13 1.06 -0.02
N THR A 69 -9.06 1.83 -0.04
CA THR A 69 -7.70 1.28 -0.14
C THR A 69 -7.26 0.57 1.12
N MET A 70 -7.74 0.98 2.30
CA MET A 70 -7.52 0.26 3.55
C MET A 70 -8.17 -1.12 3.50
N THR A 71 -9.41 -1.22 3.02
CA THR A 71 -10.11 -2.50 2.85
C THR A 71 -9.34 -3.43 1.90
N ILE A 72 -8.91 -2.92 0.75
CA ILE A 72 -8.11 -3.68 -0.22
C ILE A 72 -6.76 -4.08 0.40
N GLY A 73 -6.11 -3.16 1.11
CA GLY A 73 -4.83 -3.37 1.76
C GLY A 73 -4.85 -4.49 2.81
N ILE A 74 -5.98 -4.71 3.50
CA ILE A 74 -6.16 -5.83 4.43
C ILE A 74 -6.51 -7.13 3.68
N THR A 75 -7.36 -7.04 2.66
CA THR A 75 -7.85 -8.21 1.94
C THR A 75 -6.73 -8.96 1.21
N ILE A 76 -5.76 -8.24 0.64
CA ILE A 76 -4.65 -8.83 -0.10
C ILE A 76 -3.78 -9.77 0.76
N PRO A 77 -3.23 -9.35 1.92
CA PRO A 77 -2.45 -10.25 2.76
C PRO A 77 -3.25 -11.45 3.27
N VAL A 78 -4.53 -11.26 3.58
CA VAL A 78 -5.42 -12.35 3.98
C VAL A 78 -5.59 -13.36 2.85
N ALA A 79 -5.77 -12.89 1.60
CA ALA A 79 -5.86 -13.77 0.44
C ALA A 79 -4.57 -14.57 0.21
N PHE A 80 -3.40 -13.97 0.41
CA PHE A 80 -2.11 -14.68 0.36
C PHE A 80 -1.97 -15.73 1.44
N LEU A 81 -2.35 -15.42 2.69
CA LEU A 81 -2.30 -16.34 3.82
C LEU A 81 -3.23 -17.54 3.63
N LEU A 82 -4.39 -17.35 2.99
CA LEU A 82 -5.32 -18.43 2.71
C LEU A 82 -4.87 -19.35 1.57
N GLY A 83 -3.71 -19.09 0.96
CA GLY A 83 -3.08 -19.97 -0.04
C GLY A 83 -3.85 -20.10 -1.35
N LYS A 84 -4.86 -19.26 -1.58
CA LYS A 84 -5.77 -19.39 -2.72
C LYS A 84 -5.49 -18.42 -3.87
N MET A 85 -4.47 -17.58 -3.79
CA MET A 85 -4.24 -16.58 -4.83
C MET A 85 -2.77 -16.42 -5.21
N PHE A 86 -2.49 -16.80 -6.43
CA PHE A 86 -1.64 -16.15 -7.40
C PHE A 86 -0.13 -16.33 -7.24
N ASN A 87 0.43 -17.00 -8.20
CA ASN A 87 1.77 -16.75 -8.72
C ASN A 87 1.82 -15.30 -9.25
N SER A 88 1.77 -14.32 -8.36
CA SER A 88 1.76 -12.91 -8.69
C SER A 88 3.10 -12.31 -8.34
N ASP A 89 3.60 -11.48 -9.24
CA ASP A 89 4.88 -10.81 -9.11
C ASP A 89 4.90 -9.91 -7.86
N ALA A 90 5.75 -10.24 -6.89
CA ALA A 90 5.94 -9.46 -5.67
C ALA A 90 6.26 -7.98 -5.97
N LEU A 91 6.85 -7.71 -7.14
CA LEU A 91 7.16 -6.37 -7.62
C LEU A 91 5.89 -5.55 -7.92
N LEU A 92 4.84 -6.19 -8.45
CA LEU A 92 3.55 -5.54 -8.71
C LEU A 92 2.90 -5.10 -7.39
N TRP A 93 2.94 -5.95 -6.37
CA TRP A 93 2.40 -5.63 -5.05
C TRP A 93 3.19 -4.55 -4.33
N SER A 94 4.52 -4.57 -4.44
CA SER A 94 5.35 -3.50 -3.87
C SER A 94 5.10 -2.15 -4.55
N LEU A 95 4.85 -2.13 -5.86
CA LEU A 95 4.44 -0.92 -6.57
C LEU A 95 3.08 -0.42 -6.10
N PHE A 96 2.10 -1.33 -5.96
CA PHE A 96 0.76 -0.99 -5.47
C PHE A 96 0.84 -0.37 -4.06
N TYR A 97 1.49 -1.03 -3.11
CA TYR A 97 1.65 -0.49 -1.76
C TYR A 97 2.50 0.79 -1.74
N GLY A 98 3.49 0.91 -2.62
CA GLY A 98 4.28 2.13 -2.77
C GLY A 98 3.42 3.33 -3.16
N ILE A 99 2.56 3.18 -4.17
CA ILE A 99 1.65 4.25 -4.63
C ILE A 99 0.62 4.58 -3.54
N MET A 100 -0.11 3.57 -3.05
CA MET A 100 -1.19 3.77 -2.10
C MET A 100 -0.68 4.28 -0.75
N GLY A 101 0.44 3.73 -0.29
CA GLY A 101 1.09 4.15 0.95
C GLY A 101 1.63 5.57 0.87
N LEU A 102 2.23 5.97 -0.26
CA LEU A 102 2.72 7.34 -0.46
C LEU A 102 1.57 8.34 -0.46
N VAL A 103 0.48 8.06 -1.20
CA VAL A 103 -0.71 8.92 -1.23
C VAL A 103 -1.32 9.02 0.17
N GLY A 104 -1.57 7.90 0.84
CA GLY A 104 -2.15 7.86 2.18
C GLY A 104 -1.32 8.60 3.22
N SER A 105 -0.01 8.38 3.23
CA SER A 105 0.90 9.05 4.16
C SER A 105 1.03 10.54 3.89
N SER A 106 1.01 10.96 2.62
CA SER A 106 1.04 12.39 2.25
C SER A 106 -0.23 13.11 2.70
N VAL A 107 -1.39 12.49 2.51
CA VAL A 107 -2.68 13.00 3.00
C VAL A 107 -2.70 13.07 4.53
N ALA A 108 -2.21 12.02 5.20
CA ALA A 108 -2.08 11.98 6.66
C ALA A 108 -1.24 13.14 7.19
N LEU A 109 -0.10 13.39 6.54
CA LEU A 109 0.80 14.48 6.91
C LEU A 109 0.17 15.86 6.71
N ASP A 110 -0.55 16.08 5.60
CA ASP A 110 -1.22 17.34 5.31
C ASP A 110 -2.39 17.62 6.27
N ILE A 111 -3.21 16.61 6.55
CA ILE A 111 -4.30 16.72 7.53
C ILE A 111 -3.73 16.99 8.92
N SER A 112 -2.70 16.26 9.35
CA SER A 112 -2.05 16.49 10.65
C SER A 112 -1.47 17.90 10.76
N ARG A 113 -0.87 18.45 9.71
CA ARG A 113 -0.34 19.81 9.71
C ARG A 113 -1.44 20.86 9.85
N LYS A 114 -2.59 20.66 9.21
CA LYS A 114 -3.71 21.63 9.24
C LYS A 114 -4.53 21.54 10.51
N CYS A 115 -4.69 20.35 11.07
CA CYS A 115 -5.50 20.14 12.26
C CYS A 115 -4.74 20.37 13.57
N ASP A 116 -3.43 20.15 13.58
CA ASP A 116 -2.57 20.36 14.76
C ASP A 116 -1.81 21.70 14.68
N ALA A 117 -2.32 22.68 13.96
CA ALA A 117 -1.67 24.00 13.81
C ALA A 117 -1.52 24.78 15.13
N SER A 118 -2.27 24.39 16.17
CA SER A 118 -2.23 24.99 17.52
C SER A 118 -1.22 24.32 18.46
N GLU A 119 -0.72 23.13 18.15
CA GLU A 119 0.23 22.39 18.98
C GLU A 119 1.63 22.48 18.37
N SER A 120 2.51 23.20 19.08
CA SER A 120 3.93 23.39 18.73
C SER A 120 4.76 22.10 18.81
N GLU A 121 4.21 21.02 19.34
CA GLU A 121 4.89 19.75 19.56
C GLU A 121 4.65 18.80 18.37
N SER A 122 5.70 18.08 17.97
CA SER A 122 5.62 17.07 16.92
C SER A 122 4.74 15.91 17.39
N SER A 123 3.45 15.96 17.05
CA SER A 123 2.53 14.87 17.40
C SER A 123 3.04 13.55 16.80
N PRO A 124 2.92 12.42 17.53
CA PRO A 124 3.41 11.11 17.06
C PRO A 124 2.83 10.74 15.69
N ASP A 125 1.64 11.22 15.36
CA ASP A 125 0.99 11.00 14.07
C ASP A 125 1.67 11.74 12.93
N LYS A 126 2.21 12.95 13.15
CA LYS A 126 3.01 13.68 12.16
C LYS A 126 4.30 12.93 11.85
N VAL A 127 4.96 12.42 12.89
CA VAL A 127 6.19 11.63 12.75
C VAL A 127 5.90 10.34 11.98
N MET A 128 4.85 9.62 12.37
CA MET A 128 4.46 8.37 11.72
C MET A 128 4.08 8.58 10.25
N ALA A 129 3.33 9.63 9.94
CA ALA A 129 2.99 9.99 8.57
C ALA A 129 4.24 10.37 7.75
N GLY A 130 5.18 11.12 8.34
CA GLY A 130 6.46 11.46 7.72
C GLY A 130 7.31 10.23 7.41
N ILE A 131 7.43 9.30 8.35
CA ILE A 131 8.10 8.01 8.14
C ILE A 131 7.40 7.23 7.02
N GLY A 132 6.06 7.23 7.00
CA GLY A 132 5.27 6.59 5.94
C GLY A 132 5.60 7.14 4.55
N VAL A 133 5.67 8.46 4.40
CA VAL A 133 6.07 9.10 3.12
C VAL A 133 7.46 8.63 2.69
N ALA A 134 8.43 8.57 3.62
CA ALA A 134 9.79 8.13 3.33
C ALA A 134 9.84 6.65 2.91
N VAL A 135 9.20 5.77 3.70
CA VAL A 135 9.21 4.31 3.47
C VAL A 135 8.50 3.98 2.14
N TYR A 136 7.29 4.47 1.93
CA TYR A 136 6.54 4.18 0.71
C TYR A 136 7.11 4.88 -0.53
N GLY A 137 7.69 6.07 -0.36
CA GLY A 137 8.41 6.75 -1.42
C GLY A 137 9.65 5.95 -1.87
N LEU A 138 10.43 5.45 -0.91
CA LEU A 138 11.59 4.60 -1.20
C LEU A 138 11.15 3.29 -1.87
N LEU A 139 10.10 2.65 -1.34
CA LEU A 139 9.54 1.43 -1.91
C LEU A 139 9.12 1.63 -3.37
N LEU A 140 8.45 2.74 -3.66
CA LEU A 140 8.02 3.09 -5.02
C LEU A 140 9.22 3.29 -5.96
N LEU A 141 10.24 4.03 -5.52
CA LEU A 141 11.44 4.29 -6.31
C LEU A 141 12.19 3.00 -6.62
N VAL A 142 12.40 2.13 -5.61
CA VAL A 142 13.07 0.85 -5.79
C VAL A 142 12.28 -0.05 -6.74
N SER A 143 10.96 -0.14 -6.56
CA SER A 143 10.10 -0.95 -7.42
C SER A 143 10.10 -0.47 -8.87
N ALA A 144 10.02 0.85 -9.08
CA ALA A 144 10.09 1.45 -10.41
C ALA A 144 11.45 1.21 -11.08
N PHE A 145 12.54 1.31 -10.32
CA PHE A 145 13.89 1.04 -10.82
C PHE A 145 14.05 -0.43 -11.24
N LEU A 146 13.57 -1.38 -10.43
CA LEU A 146 13.62 -2.81 -10.72
C LEU A 146 12.78 -3.17 -11.95
N LEU A 147 11.58 -2.57 -12.09
CA LEU A 147 10.76 -2.73 -13.29
C LEU A 147 11.47 -2.24 -14.56
N ARG A 148 12.12 -1.08 -14.47
CA ARG A 148 12.88 -0.53 -15.59
C ARG A 148 14.06 -1.41 -15.98
N LYS A 149 14.76 -1.96 -14.98
CA LYS A 149 15.89 -2.89 -15.22
C LYS A 149 15.41 -4.20 -15.83
N GLY A 150 14.31 -4.76 -15.33
CA GLY A 150 13.70 -5.98 -15.85
C GLY A 150 13.25 -5.85 -17.32
N ARG A 151 12.61 -4.72 -17.68
CA ARG A 151 12.22 -4.43 -19.07
C ARG A 151 13.42 -4.35 -20.01
N LYS A 152 14.50 -3.70 -19.61
CA LYS A 152 15.73 -3.63 -20.41
C LYS A 152 16.36 -5.02 -20.62
N ALA A 153 16.34 -5.88 -19.62
CA ALA A 153 16.84 -7.25 -19.71
C ALA A 153 15.98 -8.14 -20.63
N ALA A 154 14.67 -7.84 -20.73
CA ALA A 154 13.73 -8.55 -21.59
C ALA A 154 13.71 -8.06 -23.06
N GLY A 155 14.53 -7.07 -23.42
CA GLY A 155 14.62 -6.54 -24.80
C GLY A 155 13.38 -5.77 -25.27
N VAL A 156 12.49 -5.37 -24.35
CA VAL A 156 11.33 -4.53 -24.64
C VAL A 156 11.74 -3.08 -24.48
N THR A 157 12.08 -2.42 -25.60
CA THR A 157 12.33 -0.97 -25.65
C THR A 157 11.02 -0.20 -25.75
#